data_92eb32f2d3a2c8c106166ad6504bf564
#
_entry.id   92eb32f2d3a2c8c106166ad6504bf564
#
_cell.length_a   1.000
_cell.length_b   1.000
_cell.length_c   1.000
_cell.angle_alpha   90.00
_cell.angle_beta   90.00
_cell.angle_gamma   90.00
#
_symmetry.space_group_name_H-M   'P 1'
#
loop_
_entity.id
_entity.type
_entity.pdbx_description
1 polymer ?
#
loop_
_entity_poly.entity_id
_entity_poly.type
_entity_poly.pdbx_seq_one_letter_code
_entity_poly.pdbx_strand_id
1 'polypeptide(L)'
;MPKLILNIQKARNIWKDVIRAYRTDALLKLDADFMKAQETNADTTQIVADKQTLRDLPAQVDTATTTTEIKAVWNDMLGDKPTT
;
A
#
# COMPACT_ATOMS: atom_id res chain seq x y z
N MET A 1 -17.02 7.63 23.08
CA MET A 1 -17.85 6.47 22.72
C MET A 1 -16.97 5.27 22.43
N PRO A 2 -17.02 4.24 23.25
CA PRO A 2 -16.17 3.05 23.02
C PRO A 2 -16.35 2.41 21.66
N LYS A 3 -17.57 2.41 21.13
CA LYS A 3 -17.87 1.84 19.82
C LYS A 3 -17.10 2.52 18.68
N LEU A 4 -16.90 3.83 18.79
CA LEU A 4 -16.15 4.58 17.77
C LEU A 4 -14.69 4.15 17.75
N ILE A 5 -14.09 3.94 18.93
CA ILE A 5 -12.71 3.51 19.03
C ILE A 5 -12.55 2.11 18.42
N LEU A 6 -13.45 1.19 18.74
CA LEU A 6 -13.44 -0.16 18.17
C LEU A 6 -13.62 -0.13 16.66
N ASN A 7 -14.50 0.74 16.15
CA ASN A 7 -14.74 0.86 14.73
C ASN A 7 -13.52 1.40 13.99
N ILE A 8 -12.78 2.31 14.59
CA ILE A 8 -11.55 2.85 13.99
C ILE A 8 -10.50 1.74 13.85
N GLN A 9 -10.29 0.95 14.90
CA GLN A 9 -9.32 -0.14 14.80
C GLN A 9 -9.73 -1.18 13.77
N LYS A 10 -11.00 -1.52 13.72
CA LYS A 10 -11.53 -2.43 12.72
C LYS A 10 -11.37 -1.88 11.30
N ALA A 11 -11.66 -0.59 11.12
CA ALA A 11 -11.50 0.07 9.84
C ALA A 11 -10.03 0.07 9.41
N ARG A 12 -9.09 0.28 10.32
CA ARG A 12 -7.67 0.18 10.03
C ARG A 12 -7.30 -1.22 9.53
N ASN A 13 -7.77 -2.24 10.23
CA ASN A 13 -7.46 -3.63 9.86
C ASN A 13 -8.03 -3.98 8.49
N ILE A 14 -9.25 -3.58 8.21
CA ILE A 14 -9.89 -3.82 6.92
C ILE A 14 -9.12 -3.13 5.80
N TRP A 15 -8.75 -1.86 6.00
CA TRP A 15 -8.04 -1.09 4.98
C TRP A 15 -6.64 -1.62 4.74
N LYS A 16 -5.95 -2.08 5.80
CA LYS A 16 -4.65 -2.74 5.65
C LYS A 16 -4.77 -3.98 4.77
N ASP A 17 -5.83 -4.77 4.95
CA ASP A 17 -6.05 -5.97 4.14
C ASP A 17 -6.33 -5.61 2.68
N VAL A 18 -7.08 -4.54 2.44
CA VAL A 18 -7.32 -4.04 1.09
C VAL A 18 -5.99 -3.63 0.43
N ILE A 19 -5.17 -2.87 1.15
CA ILE A 19 -3.87 -2.43 0.65
C ILE A 19 -2.97 -3.63 0.34
N ARG A 20 -2.94 -4.61 1.24
CA ARG A 20 -2.11 -5.82 1.04
C ARG A 20 -2.53 -6.59 -0.20
N ALA A 21 -3.83 -6.71 -0.43
CA ALA A 21 -4.33 -7.42 -1.61
C ALA A 21 -3.90 -6.72 -2.90
N TYR A 22 -4.07 -5.40 -2.97
CA TYR A 22 -3.67 -4.62 -4.13
C TYR A 22 -2.15 -4.57 -4.28
N ARG A 23 -1.42 -4.51 -3.16
CA ARG A 23 0.03 -4.44 -3.14
C ARG A 23 0.68 -5.69 -3.72
N THR A 24 0.06 -6.85 -3.54
CA THR A 24 0.59 -8.11 -4.05
C THR A 24 0.81 -8.03 -5.56
N ASP A 25 -0.18 -7.57 -6.31
CA ASP A 25 -0.05 -7.45 -7.77
C ASP A 25 0.97 -6.37 -8.15
N ALA A 26 0.97 -5.26 -7.45
CA ALA A 26 1.91 -4.18 -7.73
C ALA A 26 3.36 -4.62 -7.48
N LEU A 27 3.60 -5.37 -6.40
CA LEU A 27 4.93 -5.88 -6.10
C LEU A 27 5.39 -6.91 -7.13
N LEU A 28 4.49 -7.75 -7.63
CA LEU A 28 4.83 -8.71 -8.69
C LEU A 28 5.27 -7.99 -9.96
N LYS A 29 4.59 -6.91 -10.31
CA LYS A 29 4.98 -6.08 -11.46
C LYS A 29 6.35 -5.47 -11.26
N LEU A 30 6.62 -4.93 -10.08
CA LEU A 30 7.92 -4.33 -9.78
C LEU A 30 9.03 -5.37 -9.78
N ASP A 31 8.75 -6.59 -9.32
CA ASP A 31 9.72 -7.68 -9.36
C ASP A 31 10.08 -8.03 -10.81
N ALA A 32 9.09 -8.09 -11.71
CA ALA A 32 9.34 -8.34 -13.12
C ALA A 32 10.17 -7.21 -13.75
N ASP A 33 9.85 -5.96 -13.41
CA ASP A 33 10.60 -4.80 -13.90
C ASP A 33 12.04 -4.82 -13.38
N PHE A 34 12.23 -5.24 -12.13
CA PHE A 34 13.57 -5.37 -11.54
C PHE A 34 14.41 -6.39 -12.31
N MET A 35 13.83 -7.54 -12.61
CA MET A 35 14.54 -8.57 -13.37
C MET A 35 14.91 -8.09 -14.77
N LYS A 36 13.99 -7.40 -15.44
CA LYS A 36 14.28 -6.80 -16.75
C LYS A 36 15.40 -5.78 -16.67
N ALA A 37 15.37 -4.93 -15.65
CA ALA A 37 16.40 -3.91 -15.47
C ALA A 37 17.76 -4.56 -15.25
N GLN A 38 17.84 -5.64 -14.48
CA GLN A 38 19.08 -6.38 -14.25
C GLN A 38 19.61 -6.97 -15.56
N GLU A 39 18.74 -7.54 -16.38
CA GLU A 39 19.14 -8.14 -17.65
C GLU A 39 19.72 -7.12 -18.62
N THR A 40 19.25 -5.87 -18.56
CA THR A 40 19.70 -4.80 -19.47
C THR A 40 20.69 -3.86 -18.81
N ASN A 41 21.16 -4.15 -17.59
CA ASN A 41 22.04 -3.27 -16.80
C ASN A 41 21.45 -1.89 -16.55
N ALA A 42 20.13 -1.79 -16.49
CA ALA A 42 19.47 -0.53 -16.19
C ALA A 42 19.49 -0.23 -14.68
N ASP A 43 19.35 1.03 -14.32
CA ASP A 43 19.32 1.46 -12.92
C ASP A 43 18.07 0.93 -12.23
N THR A 44 18.25 0.27 -11.07
CA THR A 44 17.15 -0.31 -10.30
C THR A 44 16.76 0.53 -9.08
N THR A 45 17.41 1.69 -8.88
CA THR A 45 17.21 2.51 -7.69
C THR A 45 15.74 2.89 -7.48
N GLN A 46 15.07 3.34 -8.54
CA GLN A 46 13.67 3.75 -8.44
C GLN A 46 12.75 2.55 -8.14
N ILE A 47 13.04 1.39 -8.74
CA ILE A 47 12.25 0.19 -8.52
C ILE A 47 12.35 -0.25 -7.07
N VAL A 48 13.55 -0.23 -6.51
CA VAL A 48 13.78 -0.60 -5.09
C VAL A 48 13.04 0.37 -4.17
N ALA A 49 13.12 1.67 -4.46
CA ALA A 49 12.42 2.69 -3.68
C ALA A 49 10.90 2.50 -3.74
N ASP A 50 10.37 2.19 -4.92
CA ASP A 50 8.93 1.95 -5.09
C ASP A 50 8.46 0.72 -4.31
N LYS A 51 9.25 -0.35 -4.32
CA LYS A 51 8.94 -1.56 -3.56
C LYS A 51 8.90 -1.26 -2.07
N GLN A 52 9.84 -0.47 -1.56
CA GLN A 52 9.87 -0.09 -0.15
C GLN A 52 8.67 0.77 0.22
N THR A 53 8.31 1.71 -0.64
CA THR A 53 7.11 2.55 -0.44
C THR A 53 5.86 1.69 -0.28
N LEU A 54 5.69 0.68 -1.13
CA LEU A 54 4.54 -0.21 -1.05
C LEU A 54 4.55 -1.07 0.21
N ARG A 55 5.73 -1.53 0.63
CA ARG A 55 5.86 -2.34 1.85
C ARG A 55 5.49 -1.53 3.09
N ASP A 56 5.84 -0.24 3.11
CA ASP A 56 5.60 0.63 4.26
C ASP A 56 4.17 1.19 4.30
N LEU A 57 3.42 1.05 3.21
CA LEU A 57 2.11 1.67 3.10
C LEU A 57 1.13 1.25 4.19
N PRO A 58 1.00 -0.05 4.55
CA PRO A 58 0.08 -0.43 5.63
C PRO A 58 0.40 0.21 6.97
N ALA A 59 1.66 0.50 7.26
CA ALA A 59 2.04 1.15 8.51
C ALA A 59 1.47 2.57 8.62
N GLN A 60 1.26 3.25 7.51
CA GLN A 60 0.66 4.59 7.51
C GLN A 60 -0.79 4.58 8.00
N VAL A 61 -1.49 3.46 7.83
CA VAL A 61 -2.86 3.32 8.31
C VAL A 61 -2.92 3.42 9.83
N ASP A 62 -1.89 2.95 10.52
CA ASP A 62 -1.84 2.97 11.98
C ASP A 62 -1.77 4.38 12.56
N THR A 63 -1.35 5.36 11.79
CA THR A 63 -1.28 6.76 12.23
C THR A 63 -2.56 7.53 11.96
N ALA A 64 -3.47 6.95 11.18
CA ALA A 64 -4.74 7.59 10.86
C ALA A 64 -5.73 7.48 12.03
N THR A 65 -6.42 8.56 12.32
CA THR A 65 -7.33 8.63 13.48
C THR A 65 -8.80 8.73 13.10
N THR A 66 -9.10 8.92 11.82
CA THR A 66 -10.48 8.97 11.31
C THR A 66 -10.65 8.04 10.13
N THR A 67 -11.88 7.65 9.83
CA THR A 67 -12.15 6.79 8.67
C THR A 67 -11.74 7.48 7.37
N THR A 68 -11.91 8.78 7.28
CA THR A 68 -11.47 9.55 6.11
C THR A 68 -9.96 9.48 5.93
N GLU A 69 -9.20 9.64 7.02
CA GLU A 69 -7.74 9.55 6.98
C GLU A 69 -7.29 8.14 6.60
N ILE A 70 -7.95 7.12 7.13
CA ILE A 70 -7.64 5.72 6.83
C ILE A 70 -7.78 5.47 5.33
N LYS A 71 -8.90 5.87 4.75
CA LYS A 71 -9.17 5.66 3.33
C LYS A 71 -8.29 6.52 2.43
N ALA A 72 -7.71 7.59 2.96
CA ALA A 72 -6.79 8.43 2.21
C ALA A 72 -5.40 7.79 2.06
N VAL A 73 -5.09 6.77 2.85
CA VAL A 73 -3.82 6.05 2.72
C VAL A 73 -3.88 5.18 1.48
N TRP A 74 -3.27 5.64 0.41
CA TRP A 74 -3.28 4.96 -0.89
C TRP A 74 -2.06 5.40 -1.69
N ASN A 75 -1.68 4.59 -2.65
CA ASN A 75 -0.59 4.90 -3.58
C ASN A 75 -1.04 4.56 -4.99
N ASP A 76 -0.75 5.44 -5.94
CA ASP A 76 -1.17 5.27 -7.33
C ASP A 76 -0.63 3.99 -7.97
N MET A 77 0.48 3.46 -7.47
CA MET A 77 1.03 2.20 -7.95
C MET A 77 0.10 1.01 -7.71
N LEU A 78 -0.85 1.15 -6.78
CA LEU A 78 -1.83 0.09 -6.49
C LEU A 78 -2.98 0.07 -7.51
N GLY A 79 -3.07 1.10 -8.35
CA GLY A 79 -4.18 1.26 -9.27
C GLY A 79 -5.26 2.14 -8.69
N ASP A 80 -6.47 2.03 -9.20
CA ASP A 80 -7.58 2.87 -8.76
C ASP A 80 -8.02 2.48 -7.34
N LYS A 81 -8.20 3.51 -6.50
CA LYS A 81 -8.66 3.29 -5.13
C LYS A 81 -10.09 2.77 -5.13
N PRO A 82 -10.37 1.67 -4.38
CA PRO A 82 -11.75 1.17 -4.31
C PRO A 82 -12.66 2.18 -3.62
N THR A 83 -13.89 2.29 -4.14
CA THR A 83 -14.91 3.18 -3.58
C THR A 83 -15.78 2.37 -2.62
N THR A 84 -15.60 2.58 -1.35
CA THR A 84 -16.43 1.91 -0.33
C THR A 84 -16.93 2.89 0.72
#